data_26397643a831250f275346bcbe2b3b39
#
_entry.id   26397643a831250f275346bcbe2b3b39
#
_cell.length_a   1.000
_cell.length_b   1.000
_cell.length_c   1.000
_cell.angle_alpha   90.00
_cell.angle_beta   90.00
_cell.angle_gamma   90.00
#
_symmetry.space_group_name_H-M   'P 1'
#
loop_
_entity.id
_entity.type
_entity.pdbx_description
1 polymer ?
#
loop_
_entity_poly.entity_id
_entity_poly.type
_entity_poly.pdbx_seq_one_letter_code
_entity_poly.pdbx_strand_id
1 'polypeptide(L)'
;MNQNPIGATSWRAHCTLLMLTFVYAMSLIDRQIMGVLIEPVKQEFQVSDTAMGLLSGLAFALFYSTLAVPMGRIADRGNRRNMVAWCCAAWSVMTGLCGLAGSYWQLAAARIGVAVGESGGTAPSLSMIADHYPPTQRSRAMSVFMLGPHFGTLVGLGLGAWIAYKYGWRSAFLWMAVPGLIAALLLRLAGIEPLRGRFNSQGEAATASAGEGESLKTVLSEIWASPAFMRITLAGMLIGFAGYGIGIWSTAFLVRSHGLSLKDAGILVGLFSGLASIVGALFSGWLCDRLAQRDARWQLGVPILGLCIALPCGVIYLQYPAGQFWQLGPLNVPHAMAFSLLFSFFGVWWTAPSYAALTALVSSHRRTTALALYNLGLTMIGGGLGPLTVGMLSDALTPRFGAEALRWSLMAVMFTFALAALAFAWALKSYAKAVATPR
;
A
#
# COMPACT_ATOMS: atom_id res chain seq x y z
N MET A 1 -24.56 -31.60 -26.06
CA MET A 1 -23.91 -30.26 -25.94
C MET A 1 -24.60 -29.50 -24.82
N ASN A 2 -24.09 -29.59 -23.60
CA ASN A 2 -24.61 -28.85 -22.44
C ASN A 2 -24.15 -27.40 -22.53
N GLN A 3 -25.02 -26.52 -22.96
CA GLN A 3 -24.86 -25.08 -22.81
C GLN A 3 -25.02 -24.76 -21.30
N ASN A 4 -23.89 -24.61 -20.59
CA ASN A 4 -23.92 -24.00 -19.27
C ASN A 4 -24.49 -22.59 -19.41
N PRO A 5 -25.47 -22.19 -18.58
CA PRO A 5 -26.06 -20.86 -18.66
C PRO A 5 -24.96 -19.81 -18.49
N ILE A 6 -24.95 -18.85 -19.39
CA ILE A 6 -24.09 -17.67 -19.40
C ILE A 6 -24.34 -16.92 -18.07
N GLY A 7 -23.57 -17.20 -17.02
CA GLY A 7 -23.75 -16.50 -15.72
C GLY A 7 -23.20 -17.21 -14.49
N ALA A 8 -23.03 -18.51 -14.49
CA ALA A 8 -22.49 -19.19 -13.29
C ALA A 8 -20.95 -19.09 -13.23
N THR A 9 -20.46 -18.42 -12.20
CA THR A 9 -19.01 -18.38 -11.92
C THR A 9 -18.56 -19.77 -11.46
N SER A 10 -17.62 -20.37 -12.17
CA SER A 10 -17.09 -21.70 -11.85
C SER A 10 -16.40 -21.71 -10.48
N TRP A 11 -16.53 -22.81 -9.71
CA TRP A 11 -15.74 -23.05 -8.48
C TRP A 11 -14.23 -22.82 -8.71
N ARG A 12 -13.73 -23.21 -9.85
CA ARG A 12 -12.33 -22.96 -10.24
C ARG A 12 -11.96 -21.48 -10.34
N ALA A 13 -12.91 -20.60 -10.72
CA ALA A 13 -12.70 -19.16 -10.70
C ALA A 13 -12.54 -18.63 -9.27
N HIS A 14 -13.34 -19.16 -8.31
CA HIS A 14 -13.20 -18.81 -6.89
C HIS A 14 -11.87 -19.30 -6.31
N CYS A 15 -11.42 -20.52 -6.66
CA CYS A 15 -10.10 -21.00 -6.28
C CYS A 15 -8.99 -20.12 -6.84
N THR A 16 -9.08 -19.70 -8.11
CA THR A 16 -8.10 -18.80 -8.72
C THR A 16 -8.10 -17.42 -8.01
N LEU A 17 -9.26 -16.88 -7.66
CA LEU A 17 -9.38 -15.65 -6.89
C LEU A 17 -8.66 -15.76 -5.54
N LEU A 18 -8.90 -16.84 -4.79
CA LEU A 18 -8.25 -17.06 -3.49
C LEU A 18 -6.73 -17.18 -3.62
N MET A 19 -6.25 -17.89 -4.68
CA MET A 19 -4.80 -17.96 -4.96
C MET A 19 -4.21 -16.60 -5.28
N LEU A 20 -4.86 -15.78 -6.12
CA LEU A 20 -4.42 -14.42 -6.42
C LEU A 20 -4.44 -13.54 -5.18
N THR A 21 -5.46 -13.66 -4.32
CA THR A 21 -5.54 -12.97 -3.03
C THR A 21 -4.37 -13.36 -2.12
N PHE A 22 -4.04 -14.64 -2.07
CA PHE A 22 -2.91 -15.15 -1.29
C PHE A 22 -1.56 -14.64 -1.85
N VAL A 23 -1.37 -14.66 -3.17
CA VAL A 23 -0.19 -14.07 -3.83
C VAL A 23 -0.06 -12.59 -3.47
N TYR A 24 -1.16 -11.82 -3.47
CA TYR A 24 -1.12 -10.42 -3.09
C TYR A 24 -0.82 -10.21 -1.61
N ALA A 25 -1.30 -11.11 -0.73
CA ALA A 25 -0.93 -11.12 0.68
C ALA A 25 0.58 -11.33 0.87
N MET A 26 1.19 -12.25 0.12
CA MET A 26 2.65 -12.51 0.17
C MET A 26 3.46 -11.26 -0.18
N SER A 27 3.07 -10.53 -1.24
CA SER A 27 3.73 -9.27 -1.62
C SER A 27 3.72 -8.26 -0.48
N LEU A 28 2.60 -8.12 0.25
CA LEU A 28 2.53 -7.18 1.39
C LEU A 28 3.31 -7.67 2.62
N ILE A 29 3.36 -8.98 2.86
CA ILE A 29 4.22 -9.55 3.90
C ILE A 29 5.67 -9.16 3.63
N ASP A 30 6.16 -9.33 2.39
CA ASP A 30 7.53 -9.01 1.99
C ASP A 30 7.88 -7.53 2.14
N ARG A 31 6.91 -6.65 1.95
CA ARG A 31 7.10 -5.20 2.17
C ARG A 31 7.15 -4.85 3.66
N GLN A 32 6.24 -5.39 4.43
CA GLN A 32 6.11 -5.06 5.86
C GLN A 32 7.23 -5.64 6.70
N ILE A 33 7.73 -6.82 6.35
CA ILE A 33 8.81 -7.47 7.10
C ILE A 33 10.07 -6.59 7.13
N MET A 34 10.37 -5.85 6.06
CA MET A 34 11.53 -4.96 6.04
C MET A 34 11.44 -3.85 7.10
N GLY A 35 10.24 -3.27 7.31
CA GLY A 35 10.01 -2.27 8.37
C GLY A 35 10.23 -2.83 9.76
N VAL A 36 9.84 -4.10 9.99
CA VAL A 36 10.10 -4.80 11.26
C VAL A 36 11.60 -5.02 11.48
N LEU A 37 12.33 -5.36 10.42
CA LEU A 37 13.72 -5.78 10.50
C LEU A 37 14.75 -4.64 10.45
N ILE A 38 14.31 -3.36 10.43
CA ILE A 38 15.20 -2.20 10.36
C ILE A 38 16.27 -2.26 11.47
N GLU A 39 15.87 -2.46 12.72
CA GLU A 39 16.79 -2.44 13.85
C GLU A 39 17.86 -3.56 13.81
N PRO A 40 17.49 -4.85 13.69
CA PRO A 40 18.49 -5.91 13.68
C PRO A 40 19.40 -5.86 12.44
N VAL A 41 18.87 -5.46 11.27
CA VAL A 41 19.67 -5.31 10.05
C VAL A 41 20.65 -4.15 10.17
N LYS A 42 20.17 -2.98 10.67
CA LYS A 42 21.00 -1.81 10.92
C LYS A 42 22.14 -2.12 11.87
N GLN A 43 21.85 -2.80 12.98
CA GLN A 43 22.85 -3.15 13.99
C GLN A 43 23.90 -4.12 13.45
N GLU A 44 23.51 -5.11 12.64
CA GLU A 44 24.46 -6.08 12.11
C GLU A 44 25.37 -5.49 11.04
N PHE A 45 24.82 -4.73 10.09
CA PHE A 45 25.61 -4.15 9.00
C PHE A 45 26.22 -2.79 9.33
N GLN A 46 25.96 -2.26 10.53
CA GLN A 46 26.48 -0.95 11.00
C GLN A 46 26.19 0.18 10.01
N VAL A 47 24.97 0.20 9.45
CA VAL A 47 24.53 1.19 8.47
C VAL A 47 23.68 2.28 9.13
N SER A 48 23.52 3.41 8.43
CA SER A 48 22.74 4.56 8.90
C SER A 48 21.22 4.34 8.75
N ASP A 49 20.41 5.15 9.39
CA ASP A 49 18.96 5.20 9.19
C ASP A 49 18.62 5.63 7.74
N THR A 50 19.44 6.52 7.15
CA THR A 50 19.31 6.89 5.74
C THR A 50 19.41 5.67 4.82
N ALA A 51 20.42 4.81 5.06
CA ALA A 51 20.59 3.58 4.27
C ALA A 51 19.38 2.65 4.43
N MET A 52 18.85 2.48 5.63
CA MET A 52 17.66 1.67 5.88
C MET A 52 16.40 2.28 5.23
N GLY A 53 16.24 3.60 5.28
CA GLY A 53 15.16 4.32 4.60
C GLY A 53 15.24 4.23 3.07
N LEU A 54 16.45 4.28 2.50
CA LEU A 54 16.70 4.07 1.07
C LEU A 54 16.27 2.65 0.65
N LEU A 55 16.68 1.66 1.41
CA LEU A 55 16.41 0.25 1.13
C LEU A 55 14.93 -0.11 1.22
N SER A 56 14.23 0.37 2.26
CA SER A 56 12.81 0.09 2.49
C SER A 56 11.87 0.97 1.67
N GLY A 57 12.34 2.14 1.21
CA GLY A 57 11.55 3.13 0.49
C GLY A 57 11.95 3.27 -0.98
N LEU A 58 12.86 4.20 -1.25
CA LEU A 58 13.12 4.68 -2.61
C LEU A 58 13.63 3.60 -3.57
N ALA A 59 14.56 2.74 -3.12
CA ALA A 59 15.09 1.68 -3.96
C ALA A 59 13.96 0.73 -4.43
N PHE A 60 13.10 0.32 -3.51
CA PHE A 60 11.94 -0.52 -3.85
C PHE A 60 10.96 0.21 -4.76
N ALA A 61 10.53 1.43 -4.40
CA ALA A 61 9.51 2.19 -5.13
C ALA A 61 9.94 2.48 -6.57
N LEU A 62 11.22 2.83 -6.79
CA LEU A 62 11.77 3.14 -8.11
C LEU A 62 11.65 1.95 -9.07
N PHE A 63 12.18 0.79 -8.68
CA PHE A 63 12.17 -0.39 -9.55
C PHE A 63 10.75 -0.96 -9.72
N TYR A 64 9.95 -1.01 -8.66
CA TYR A 64 8.56 -1.44 -8.73
C TYR A 64 7.75 -0.58 -9.70
N SER A 65 7.82 0.75 -9.58
CA SER A 65 7.02 1.66 -10.40
C SER A 65 7.48 1.72 -11.85
N THR A 66 8.79 1.74 -12.08
CA THR A 66 9.36 1.82 -13.43
C THR A 66 9.03 0.56 -14.25
N LEU A 67 9.06 -0.61 -13.61
CA LEU A 67 8.82 -1.89 -14.27
C LEU A 67 7.35 -2.29 -14.35
N ALA A 68 6.46 -1.68 -13.56
CA ALA A 68 5.03 -2.00 -13.58
C ALA A 68 4.41 -1.83 -14.97
N VAL A 69 4.80 -0.78 -15.71
CA VAL A 69 4.27 -0.51 -17.07
C VAL A 69 4.75 -1.54 -18.10
N PRO A 70 6.07 -1.81 -18.27
CA PRO A 70 6.53 -2.86 -19.20
C PRO A 70 6.00 -4.24 -18.83
N MET A 71 5.93 -4.58 -17.54
CA MET A 71 5.37 -5.86 -17.06
C MET A 71 3.87 -5.98 -17.39
N GLY A 72 3.10 -4.88 -17.26
CA GLY A 72 1.70 -4.84 -17.70
C GLY A 72 1.57 -5.16 -19.20
N ARG A 73 2.39 -4.56 -20.05
CA ARG A 73 2.39 -4.82 -21.51
C ARG A 73 2.76 -6.28 -21.87
N ILE A 74 3.69 -6.88 -21.12
CA ILE A 74 4.02 -8.31 -21.29
C ILE A 74 2.82 -9.17 -20.90
N ALA A 75 2.14 -8.81 -19.80
CA ALA A 75 0.91 -9.49 -19.37
C ALA A 75 -0.21 -9.41 -20.40
N ASP A 76 -0.34 -8.26 -21.10
CA ASP A 76 -1.38 -8.05 -22.11
C ASP A 76 -1.19 -8.96 -23.34
N ARG A 77 0.02 -9.42 -23.63
CA ARG A 77 0.34 -10.27 -24.75
C ARG A 77 0.49 -11.75 -24.39
N GLY A 78 0.73 -12.04 -23.12
CA GLY A 78 1.07 -13.38 -22.62
C GLY A 78 -0.05 -14.04 -21.80
N ASN A 79 0.26 -15.16 -21.18
CA ASN A 79 -0.60 -15.83 -20.20
C ASN A 79 -0.41 -15.16 -18.83
N ARG A 80 -1.44 -14.43 -18.36
CA ARG A 80 -1.40 -13.63 -17.11
C ARG A 80 -1.16 -14.50 -15.87
N ARG A 81 -1.84 -15.66 -15.80
CA ARG A 81 -1.66 -16.62 -14.70
C ARG A 81 -0.18 -17.05 -14.58
N ASN A 82 0.41 -17.45 -15.70
CA ASN A 82 1.81 -17.89 -15.70
C ASN A 82 2.74 -16.74 -15.31
N MET A 83 2.48 -15.54 -15.81
CA MET A 83 3.26 -14.36 -15.47
C MET A 83 3.20 -14.06 -13.97
N VAL A 84 2.01 -14.01 -13.37
CA VAL A 84 1.85 -13.78 -11.93
C VAL A 84 2.56 -14.88 -11.13
N ALA A 85 2.45 -16.15 -11.54
CA ALA A 85 3.12 -17.25 -10.88
C ALA A 85 4.65 -17.14 -10.95
N TRP A 86 5.23 -16.83 -12.12
CA TRP A 86 6.67 -16.65 -12.27
C TRP A 86 7.18 -15.41 -11.53
N CYS A 87 6.45 -14.31 -11.57
CA CYS A 87 6.75 -13.12 -10.79
C CYS A 87 6.76 -13.45 -9.29
N CYS A 88 5.72 -14.17 -8.81
CA CYS A 88 5.64 -14.60 -7.41
C CYS A 88 6.82 -15.49 -7.01
N ALA A 89 7.18 -16.47 -7.84
CA ALA A 89 8.34 -17.30 -7.58
C ALA A 89 9.65 -16.49 -7.55
N ALA A 90 9.83 -15.57 -8.50
CA ALA A 90 11.04 -14.75 -8.60
C ALA A 90 11.21 -13.86 -7.36
N TRP A 91 10.17 -13.10 -6.95
CA TRP A 91 10.33 -12.26 -5.76
C TRP A 91 10.48 -13.09 -4.49
N SER A 92 9.81 -14.25 -4.38
CA SER A 92 9.95 -15.10 -3.20
C SER A 92 11.37 -15.68 -3.08
N VAL A 93 12.00 -16.05 -4.21
CA VAL A 93 13.43 -16.43 -4.23
C VAL A 93 14.29 -15.25 -3.77
N MET A 94 14.04 -14.05 -4.28
CA MET A 94 14.77 -12.84 -3.89
C MET A 94 14.57 -12.52 -2.39
N THR A 95 13.35 -12.73 -1.86
CA THR A 95 13.07 -12.62 -0.41
C THR A 95 13.92 -13.63 0.38
N GLY A 96 14.01 -14.88 -0.08
CA GLY A 96 14.91 -15.87 0.51
C GLY A 96 16.39 -15.45 0.47
N LEU A 97 16.83 -14.87 -0.66
CA LEU A 97 18.19 -14.33 -0.80
C LEU A 97 18.46 -13.13 0.13
N CYS A 98 17.44 -12.33 0.48
CA CYS A 98 17.59 -11.32 1.54
C CYS A 98 18.03 -11.95 2.86
N GLY A 99 17.50 -13.14 3.21
CA GLY A 99 17.89 -13.87 4.40
C GLY A 99 19.31 -14.46 4.37
N LEU A 100 19.91 -14.61 3.19
CA LEU A 100 21.27 -15.11 2.97
C LEU A 100 22.30 -13.98 2.79
N ALA A 101 21.87 -12.71 2.82
CA ALA A 101 22.76 -11.59 2.56
C ALA A 101 23.82 -11.47 3.66
N GLY A 102 25.09 -11.44 3.26
CA GLY A 102 26.25 -11.23 4.13
C GLY A 102 26.70 -9.76 4.20
N SER A 103 26.07 -8.87 3.40
CA SER A 103 26.34 -7.43 3.41
C SER A 103 25.11 -6.62 3.06
N TYR A 104 25.13 -5.32 3.43
CA TYR A 104 24.05 -4.39 3.07
C TYR A 104 23.79 -4.33 1.56
N TRP A 105 24.84 -4.34 0.74
CA TRP A 105 24.70 -4.25 -0.73
C TRP A 105 24.09 -5.51 -1.33
N GLN A 106 24.39 -6.70 -0.78
CA GLN A 106 23.71 -7.93 -1.19
C GLN A 106 22.23 -7.89 -0.81
N LEU A 107 21.91 -7.42 0.40
CA LEU A 107 20.52 -7.21 0.82
C LEU A 107 19.81 -6.22 -0.09
N ALA A 108 20.45 -5.11 -0.45
CA ALA A 108 19.90 -4.09 -1.34
C ALA A 108 19.63 -4.67 -2.74
N ALA A 109 20.56 -5.42 -3.31
CA ALA A 109 20.39 -6.06 -4.60
C ALA A 109 19.21 -7.07 -4.58
N ALA A 110 19.12 -7.90 -3.54
CA ALA A 110 18.02 -8.85 -3.38
C ALA A 110 16.67 -8.11 -3.23
N ARG A 111 16.60 -7.00 -2.46
CA ARG A 111 15.39 -6.17 -2.32
C ARG A 111 14.95 -5.51 -3.62
N ILE A 112 15.90 -5.06 -4.45
CA ILE A 112 15.61 -4.60 -5.81
C ILE A 112 15.01 -5.74 -6.63
N GLY A 113 15.58 -6.95 -6.53
CA GLY A 113 15.04 -8.14 -7.19
C GLY A 113 13.60 -8.48 -6.74
N VAL A 114 13.27 -8.30 -5.45
CA VAL A 114 11.89 -8.41 -4.95
C VAL A 114 10.99 -7.39 -5.65
N ALA A 115 11.39 -6.11 -5.71
CA ALA A 115 10.59 -5.06 -6.35
C ALA A 115 10.34 -5.33 -7.84
N VAL A 116 11.36 -5.83 -8.56
CA VAL A 116 11.25 -6.27 -9.97
C VAL A 116 10.21 -7.37 -10.12
N GLY A 117 10.29 -8.40 -9.30
CA GLY A 117 9.33 -9.51 -9.31
C GLY A 117 7.90 -9.04 -9.00
N GLU A 118 7.71 -8.26 -7.94
CA GLU A 118 6.39 -7.78 -7.53
C GLU A 118 5.71 -6.87 -8.56
N SER A 119 6.47 -6.16 -9.40
CA SER A 119 5.93 -5.23 -10.40
C SER A 119 4.99 -5.88 -11.41
N GLY A 120 5.13 -7.20 -11.64
CA GLY A 120 4.28 -7.98 -12.55
C GLY A 120 3.09 -8.70 -11.88
N GLY A 121 2.81 -8.45 -10.60
CA GLY A 121 1.79 -9.21 -9.86
C GLY A 121 0.38 -8.61 -9.93
N THR A 122 0.21 -7.37 -9.55
CA THR A 122 -1.11 -6.78 -9.24
C THR A 122 -1.97 -6.52 -10.48
N ALA A 123 -1.42 -5.87 -11.51
CA ALA A 123 -2.20 -5.49 -12.70
C ALA A 123 -2.75 -6.70 -13.47
N PRO A 124 -1.95 -7.75 -13.76
CA PRO A 124 -2.47 -8.96 -14.38
C PRO A 124 -3.51 -9.69 -13.52
N SER A 125 -3.34 -9.71 -12.20
CA SER A 125 -4.30 -10.32 -11.27
C SER A 125 -5.67 -9.63 -11.35
N LEU A 126 -5.70 -8.30 -11.33
CA LEU A 126 -6.94 -7.52 -11.47
C LEU A 126 -7.62 -7.77 -12.83
N SER A 127 -6.82 -7.84 -13.90
CA SER A 127 -7.31 -8.17 -15.24
C SER A 127 -7.93 -9.58 -15.31
N MET A 128 -7.27 -10.58 -14.70
CA MET A 128 -7.82 -11.95 -14.61
C MET A 128 -9.14 -11.99 -13.83
N ILE A 129 -9.24 -11.27 -12.71
CA ILE A 129 -10.46 -11.21 -11.90
C ILE A 129 -11.61 -10.59 -12.72
N ALA A 130 -11.33 -9.53 -13.48
CA ALA A 130 -12.33 -8.90 -14.35
C ALA A 130 -12.89 -9.85 -15.41
N ASP A 131 -12.07 -10.78 -15.92
CA ASP A 131 -12.46 -11.77 -16.91
C ASP A 131 -13.06 -13.06 -16.32
N HIS A 132 -12.83 -13.33 -15.01
CA HIS A 132 -13.44 -14.46 -14.32
C HIS A 132 -14.88 -14.19 -13.85
N TYR A 133 -15.21 -12.92 -13.58
CA TYR A 133 -16.47 -12.53 -12.95
C TYR A 133 -17.29 -11.58 -13.84
N PRO A 134 -18.62 -11.83 -13.96
CA PRO A 134 -19.50 -10.90 -14.65
C PRO A 134 -19.55 -9.54 -13.92
N PRO A 135 -19.91 -8.45 -14.61
CA PRO A 135 -19.94 -7.09 -14.04
C PRO A 135 -20.68 -7.00 -12.71
N THR A 136 -21.77 -7.76 -12.52
CA THR A 136 -22.59 -7.79 -11.31
C THR A 136 -21.88 -8.42 -10.08
N GLN A 137 -20.85 -9.24 -10.29
CA GLN A 137 -20.10 -9.93 -9.22
C GLN A 137 -18.65 -9.42 -9.12
N ARG A 138 -18.18 -8.66 -10.10
CA ARG A 138 -16.79 -8.18 -10.22
C ARG A 138 -16.35 -7.37 -9.01
N SER A 139 -17.19 -6.45 -8.55
CA SER A 139 -16.91 -5.61 -7.37
C SER A 139 -16.67 -6.46 -6.12
N ARG A 140 -17.52 -7.49 -5.90
CA ARG A 140 -17.36 -8.41 -4.76
C ARG A 140 -16.07 -9.23 -4.86
N ALA A 141 -15.72 -9.71 -6.05
CA ALA A 141 -14.47 -10.44 -6.26
C ALA A 141 -13.23 -9.55 -6.03
N MET A 142 -13.26 -8.30 -6.52
CA MET A 142 -12.21 -7.31 -6.25
C MET A 142 -12.07 -7.03 -4.75
N SER A 143 -13.17 -6.94 -4.01
CA SER A 143 -13.13 -6.75 -2.55
C SER A 143 -12.44 -7.92 -1.85
N VAL A 144 -12.69 -9.16 -2.26
CA VAL A 144 -11.99 -10.34 -1.72
C VAL A 144 -10.49 -10.25 -2.02
N PHE A 145 -10.11 -9.89 -3.25
CA PHE A 145 -8.70 -9.70 -3.61
C PHE A 145 -8.01 -8.64 -2.74
N MET A 146 -8.72 -7.53 -2.45
CA MET A 146 -8.20 -6.45 -1.62
C MET A 146 -8.09 -6.79 -0.12
N LEU A 147 -8.63 -7.94 0.34
CA LEU A 147 -8.33 -8.44 1.70
C LEU A 147 -6.88 -8.96 1.82
N GLY A 148 -6.28 -9.38 0.71
CA GLY A 148 -4.90 -9.89 0.69
C GLY A 148 -3.89 -8.93 1.33
N PRO A 149 -3.79 -7.66 0.90
CA PRO A 149 -2.91 -6.66 1.50
C PRO A 149 -3.09 -6.48 3.01
N HIS A 150 -4.31 -6.42 3.49
CA HIS A 150 -4.57 -6.22 4.92
C HIS A 150 -4.13 -7.43 5.75
N PHE A 151 -4.44 -8.63 5.27
CA PHE A 151 -3.98 -9.87 5.88
C PHE A 151 -2.45 -9.97 5.84
N GLY A 152 -1.85 -9.65 4.69
CA GLY A 152 -0.39 -9.64 4.52
C GLY A 152 0.31 -8.67 5.47
N THR A 153 -0.25 -7.47 5.66
CA THR A 153 0.29 -6.49 6.61
C THR A 153 0.24 -7.00 8.05
N LEU A 154 -0.92 -7.53 8.48
CA LEU A 154 -1.08 -8.07 9.83
C LEU A 154 -0.12 -9.22 10.12
N VAL A 155 -0.04 -10.19 9.20
CA VAL A 155 0.85 -11.36 9.32
C VAL A 155 2.32 -10.95 9.22
N GLY A 156 2.68 -10.09 8.27
CA GLY A 156 4.05 -9.65 8.06
C GLY A 156 4.62 -8.93 9.28
N LEU A 157 3.85 -8.04 9.89
CA LEU A 157 4.25 -7.34 11.12
C LEU A 157 4.31 -8.28 12.33
N GLY A 158 3.25 -9.07 12.59
CA GLY A 158 3.18 -9.89 13.78
C GLY A 158 4.07 -11.14 13.72
N LEU A 159 3.85 -11.99 12.70
CA LEU A 159 4.61 -13.24 12.55
C LEU A 159 6.06 -12.98 12.16
N GLY A 160 6.31 -11.98 11.29
CA GLY A 160 7.67 -11.58 10.92
C GLY A 160 8.48 -11.13 12.11
N ALA A 161 7.90 -10.30 12.99
CA ALA A 161 8.54 -9.88 14.23
C ALA A 161 8.80 -11.04 15.20
N TRP A 162 7.84 -11.96 15.33
CA TRP A 162 7.99 -13.13 16.21
C TRP A 162 9.11 -14.07 15.73
N ILE A 163 9.16 -14.36 14.41
CA ILE A 163 10.22 -15.20 13.84
C ILE A 163 11.59 -14.52 14.03
N ALA A 164 11.67 -13.23 13.70
CA ALA A 164 12.91 -12.48 13.83
C ALA A 164 13.43 -12.43 15.27
N TYR A 165 12.54 -12.27 16.24
CA TYR A 165 12.89 -12.28 17.66
C TYR A 165 13.42 -13.63 18.12
N LYS A 166 12.82 -14.74 17.68
CA LYS A 166 13.15 -16.09 18.15
C LYS A 166 14.32 -16.72 17.39
N TYR A 167 14.43 -16.49 16.09
CA TYR A 167 15.34 -17.20 15.19
C TYR A 167 16.28 -16.28 14.41
N GLY A 168 16.23 -14.97 14.68
CA GLY A 168 17.00 -13.95 13.97
C GLY A 168 16.32 -13.45 12.69
N TRP A 169 16.72 -12.26 12.24
CA TRP A 169 16.10 -11.56 11.11
C TRP A 169 16.24 -12.30 9.77
N ARG A 170 17.33 -13.04 9.58
CA ARG A 170 17.54 -13.87 8.37
C ARG A 170 16.47 -14.95 8.23
N SER A 171 16.16 -15.61 9.34
CA SER A 171 15.11 -16.64 9.37
C SER A 171 13.75 -16.08 9.00
N ALA A 172 13.45 -14.83 9.35
CA ALA A 172 12.21 -14.20 8.98
C ALA A 172 12.04 -14.09 7.46
N PHE A 173 13.07 -13.69 6.71
CA PHE A 173 13.04 -13.69 5.26
C PHE A 173 12.93 -15.10 4.67
N LEU A 174 13.70 -16.07 5.16
CA LEU A 174 13.68 -17.44 4.67
C LEU A 174 12.31 -18.10 4.88
N TRP A 175 11.70 -17.92 6.05
CA TRP A 175 10.38 -18.48 6.34
C TRP A 175 9.27 -17.83 5.52
N MET A 176 9.37 -16.53 5.24
CA MET A 176 8.37 -15.84 4.42
C MET A 176 8.51 -16.14 2.92
N ALA A 177 9.68 -16.52 2.45
CA ALA A 177 9.88 -16.94 1.07
C ALA A 177 9.13 -18.25 0.74
N VAL A 178 9.05 -19.20 1.68
CA VAL A 178 8.43 -20.51 1.46
C VAL A 178 6.94 -20.43 1.09
N PRO A 179 6.06 -19.74 1.84
CA PRO A 179 4.66 -19.58 1.47
C PRO A 179 4.47 -18.90 0.12
N GLY A 180 5.36 -17.95 -0.25
CA GLY A 180 5.33 -17.30 -1.55
C GLY A 180 5.64 -18.26 -2.70
N LEU A 181 6.65 -19.14 -2.54
CA LEU A 181 6.94 -20.21 -3.52
C LEU A 181 5.79 -21.21 -3.64
N ILE A 182 5.16 -21.57 -2.51
CA ILE A 182 3.97 -22.43 -2.52
C ILE A 182 2.82 -21.75 -3.26
N ALA A 183 2.58 -20.46 -3.00
CA ALA A 183 1.55 -19.67 -3.69
C ALA A 183 1.77 -19.64 -5.21
N ALA A 184 3.02 -19.41 -5.64
CA ALA A 184 3.40 -19.44 -7.05
C ALA A 184 3.13 -20.79 -7.70
N LEU A 185 3.52 -21.88 -7.03
CA LEU A 185 3.32 -23.24 -7.51
C LEU A 185 1.82 -23.58 -7.61
N LEU A 186 1.04 -23.28 -6.56
CA LEU A 186 -0.40 -23.50 -6.54
C LEU A 186 -1.10 -22.73 -7.67
N LEU A 187 -0.76 -21.46 -7.85
CA LEU A 187 -1.32 -20.65 -8.94
C LEU A 187 -0.95 -21.22 -10.31
N ARG A 188 0.30 -21.69 -10.48
CA ARG A 188 0.79 -22.26 -11.74
C ARG A 188 0.11 -23.59 -12.09
N LEU A 189 -0.15 -24.44 -11.11
CA LEU A 189 -0.69 -25.79 -11.31
C LEU A 189 -2.23 -25.82 -11.31
N ALA A 190 -2.88 -25.10 -10.41
CA ALA A 190 -4.31 -25.15 -10.17
C ALA A 190 -5.09 -23.91 -10.60
N GLY A 191 -4.41 -22.76 -10.79
CA GLY A 191 -5.03 -21.54 -11.29
C GLY A 191 -5.48 -21.67 -12.76
N ILE A 192 -6.47 -20.88 -13.16
CA ILE A 192 -6.99 -20.88 -14.53
C ILE A 192 -6.76 -19.52 -15.16
N GLU A 193 -6.25 -19.52 -16.40
CA GLU A 193 -6.24 -18.33 -17.25
C GLU A 193 -7.64 -18.14 -17.85
N PRO A 194 -8.35 -17.04 -17.55
CA PRO A 194 -9.65 -16.79 -18.17
C PRO A 194 -9.51 -16.35 -19.61
N LEU A 195 -10.54 -16.58 -20.40
CA LEU A 195 -10.64 -16.00 -21.73
C LEU A 195 -10.70 -14.47 -21.60
N ARG A 196 -9.88 -13.76 -22.36
CA ARG A 196 -9.80 -12.31 -22.35
C ARG A 196 -11.10 -11.70 -22.85
N GLY A 197 -11.59 -10.67 -22.14
CA GLY A 197 -12.80 -9.96 -22.52
C GLY A 197 -14.08 -10.80 -22.44
N ARG A 198 -14.08 -11.91 -21.70
CA ARG A 198 -15.21 -12.85 -21.61
C ARG A 198 -16.55 -12.19 -21.30
N PHE A 199 -16.55 -11.09 -20.58
CA PHE A 199 -17.74 -10.37 -20.16
C PHE A 199 -17.80 -8.94 -20.71
N ASN A 200 -16.95 -8.59 -21.69
CA ASN A 200 -17.05 -7.29 -22.35
C ASN A 200 -18.24 -7.28 -23.28
N SER A 201 -19.15 -6.32 -23.12
CA SER A 201 -20.22 -6.08 -24.10
C SER A 201 -19.61 -5.57 -25.41
N GLN A 202 -20.25 -5.81 -26.54
CA GLN A 202 -19.78 -5.30 -27.85
C GLN A 202 -19.60 -3.77 -27.86
N GLY A 203 -20.32 -3.03 -26.99
CA GLY A 203 -20.16 -1.59 -26.80
C GLY A 203 -18.91 -1.19 -26.02
N GLU A 204 -18.48 -2.01 -25.06
CA GLU A 204 -17.24 -1.76 -24.30
C GLU A 204 -15.98 -2.07 -25.13
N ALA A 205 -16.06 -3.03 -26.05
CA ALA A 205 -14.99 -3.30 -27.02
C ALA A 205 -14.82 -2.10 -27.99
N ALA A 206 -15.91 -1.47 -28.41
CA ALA A 206 -15.87 -0.28 -29.28
C ALA A 206 -15.33 0.97 -28.52
N THR A 207 -15.63 1.12 -27.23
CA THR A 207 -15.09 2.23 -26.42
C THR A 207 -13.62 1.99 -26.01
N ALA A 208 -13.18 0.75 -25.87
CA ALA A 208 -11.76 0.42 -25.64
C ALA A 208 -10.91 0.74 -26.90
N SER A 209 -11.43 0.39 -28.10
CA SER A 209 -10.76 0.74 -29.37
C SER A 209 -10.79 2.25 -29.68
N ALA A 210 -11.78 3.00 -29.21
CA ALA A 210 -11.81 4.46 -29.34
C ALA A 210 -10.75 5.16 -28.44
N GLY A 211 -10.34 4.51 -27.35
CA GLY A 211 -9.25 5.01 -26.49
C GLY A 211 -7.84 4.65 -26.97
N GLU A 212 -7.68 3.70 -27.87
CA GLU A 212 -6.38 3.30 -28.43
C GLU A 212 -5.75 4.34 -29.35
N GLY A 213 -6.51 5.36 -29.79
CA GLY A 213 -6.04 6.46 -30.64
C GLY A 213 -5.58 7.72 -29.89
N GLU A 214 -5.90 7.87 -28.59
CA GLU A 214 -5.47 9.06 -27.85
C GLU A 214 -4.03 8.99 -27.42
N SER A 215 -3.27 10.03 -27.75
CA SER A 215 -1.88 10.18 -27.29
C SER A 215 -1.86 10.30 -25.76
N LEU A 216 -0.98 9.54 -25.10
CA LEU A 216 -0.71 9.68 -23.65
C LEU A 216 -0.46 11.16 -23.30
N LYS A 217 0.15 11.92 -24.20
CA LYS A 217 0.40 13.36 -24.07
C LYS A 217 -0.89 14.17 -23.93
N THR A 218 -1.95 13.81 -24.69
CA THR A 218 -3.25 14.49 -24.61
C THR A 218 -3.92 14.22 -23.27
N VAL A 219 -3.92 12.97 -22.81
CA VAL A 219 -4.48 12.59 -21.50
C VAL A 219 -3.74 13.29 -20.37
N LEU A 220 -2.40 13.33 -20.43
CA LEU A 220 -1.57 14.05 -19.47
C LEU A 220 -1.89 15.54 -19.45
N SER A 221 -1.97 16.20 -20.64
CA SER A 221 -2.22 17.64 -20.70
C SER A 221 -3.57 18.03 -20.09
N GLU A 222 -4.62 17.22 -20.25
CA GLU A 222 -5.93 17.49 -19.65
C GLU A 222 -5.95 17.24 -18.13
N ILE A 223 -5.27 16.19 -17.67
CA ILE A 223 -5.11 15.93 -16.23
C ILE A 223 -4.38 17.10 -15.56
N TRP A 224 -3.29 17.58 -16.20
CA TRP A 224 -2.52 18.73 -15.70
C TRP A 224 -3.31 20.04 -15.77
N ALA A 225 -4.21 20.18 -16.74
CA ALA A 225 -5.10 21.32 -16.86
C ALA A 225 -6.22 21.36 -15.81
N SER A 226 -6.47 20.26 -15.07
CA SER A 226 -7.48 20.20 -14.00
C SER A 226 -6.90 20.61 -12.64
N PRO A 227 -7.16 21.82 -12.13
CA PRO A 227 -6.62 22.26 -10.85
C PRO A 227 -7.14 21.39 -9.68
N ALA A 228 -8.36 20.87 -9.77
CA ALA A 228 -8.93 20.00 -8.76
C ALA A 228 -8.17 18.68 -8.69
N PHE A 229 -7.90 18.04 -9.85
CA PHE A 229 -7.16 16.80 -9.92
C PHE A 229 -5.74 16.94 -9.34
N MET A 230 -5.04 17.99 -9.73
CA MET A 230 -3.65 18.24 -9.28
C MET A 230 -3.57 18.47 -7.77
N ARG A 231 -4.51 19.24 -7.21
CA ARG A 231 -4.54 19.54 -5.76
C ARG A 231 -4.88 18.29 -4.92
N ILE A 232 -5.83 17.45 -5.38
CA ILE A 232 -6.16 16.18 -4.73
C ILE A 232 -4.97 15.23 -4.82
N THR A 233 -4.29 15.18 -5.97
CA THR A 233 -3.08 14.37 -6.16
C THR A 233 -1.95 14.82 -5.22
N LEU A 234 -1.72 16.12 -5.11
CA LEU A 234 -0.75 16.68 -4.16
C LEU A 234 -1.09 16.29 -2.71
N ALA A 235 -2.36 16.43 -2.31
CA ALA A 235 -2.80 16.02 -0.98
C ALA A 235 -2.52 14.52 -0.72
N GLY A 236 -2.86 13.66 -1.69
CA GLY A 236 -2.57 12.22 -1.60
C GLY A 236 -1.07 11.91 -1.49
N MET A 237 -0.22 12.60 -2.25
CA MET A 237 1.23 12.44 -2.18
C MET A 237 1.79 12.86 -0.81
N LEU A 238 1.31 13.98 -0.24
CA LEU A 238 1.71 14.47 1.09
C LEU A 238 1.30 13.50 2.21
N ILE A 239 0.09 12.94 2.13
CA ILE A 239 -0.35 11.92 3.09
C ILE A 239 0.44 10.64 2.92
N GLY A 240 0.65 10.19 1.69
CA GLY A 240 1.46 9.02 1.39
C GLY A 240 2.88 9.16 1.95
N PHE A 241 3.48 10.33 1.78
CA PHE A 241 4.81 10.65 2.29
C PHE A 241 4.90 10.44 3.81
N ALA A 242 4.00 11.02 4.60
CA ALA A 242 3.96 10.78 6.04
C ALA A 242 3.54 9.35 6.38
N GLY A 243 2.48 8.85 5.75
CA GLY A 243 1.90 7.54 6.08
C GLY A 243 2.86 6.38 5.86
N TYR A 244 3.54 6.32 4.71
CA TYR A 244 4.57 5.32 4.45
C TYR A 244 5.82 5.54 5.31
N GLY A 245 6.23 6.81 5.50
CA GLY A 245 7.35 7.14 6.39
C GLY A 245 7.10 6.64 7.81
N ILE A 246 5.98 7.02 8.42
CA ILE A 246 5.62 6.60 9.78
C ILE A 246 5.41 5.08 9.83
N GLY A 247 4.68 4.50 8.84
CA GLY A 247 4.36 3.07 8.84
C GLY A 247 5.60 2.18 8.87
N ILE A 248 6.59 2.45 8.02
CA ILE A 248 7.84 1.67 7.94
C ILE A 248 8.67 1.78 9.21
N TRP A 249 8.70 2.97 9.83
CA TRP A 249 9.52 3.22 11.03
C TRP A 249 8.79 2.99 12.36
N SER A 250 7.49 2.66 12.35
CA SER A 250 6.70 2.51 13.59
C SER A 250 7.23 1.44 14.53
N THR A 251 7.66 0.29 14.00
CA THR A 251 8.24 -0.78 14.83
C THR A 251 9.56 -0.33 15.46
N ALA A 252 10.45 0.28 14.67
CA ALA A 252 11.70 0.84 15.15
C ALA A 252 11.50 1.93 16.22
N PHE A 253 10.48 2.79 16.04
CA PHE A 253 10.10 3.80 17.04
C PHE A 253 9.71 3.16 18.37
N LEU A 254 8.85 2.14 18.37
CA LEU A 254 8.44 1.47 19.60
C LEU A 254 9.63 0.77 20.31
N VAL A 255 10.55 0.19 19.54
CA VAL A 255 11.76 -0.42 20.08
C VAL A 255 12.67 0.64 20.70
N ARG A 256 12.97 1.73 19.96
CA ARG A 256 13.93 2.78 20.42
C ARG A 256 13.37 3.65 21.55
N SER A 257 12.13 4.13 21.39
CA SER A 257 11.57 5.15 22.32
C SER A 257 10.78 4.55 23.47
N HIS A 258 10.23 3.34 23.33
CA HIS A 258 9.47 2.69 24.40
C HIS A 258 10.14 1.45 24.98
N GLY A 259 11.31 1.03 24.44
CA GLY A 259 12.09 -0.10 24.96
C GLY A 259 11.38 -1.47 24.76
N LEU A 260 10.47 -1.57 23.81
CA LEU A 260 9.77 -2.83 23.55
C LEU A 260 10.66 -3.85 22.85
N SER A 261 10.36 -5.13 23.09
CA SER A 261 10.96 -6.19 22.27
C SER A 261 10.48 -6.06 20.82
N LEU A 262 11.30 -6.51 19.86
CA LEU A 262 10.94 -6.50 18.44
C LEU A 262 9.60 -7.24 18.20
N LYS A 263 9.40 -8.36 18.91
CA LYS A 263 8.17 -9.16 18.85
C LYS A 263 6.95 -8.34 19.29
N ASP A 264 7.02 -7.71 20.45
CA ASP A 264 5.88 -6.98 21.00
C ASP A 264 5.59 -5.72 20.17
N ALA A 265 6.62 -5.00 19.74
CA ALA A 265 6.48 -3.84 18.86
C ALA A 265 5.77 -4.22 17.53
N GLY A 266 6.20 -5.28 16.85
CA GLY A 266 5.59 -5.71 15.59
C GLY A 266 4.15 -6.19 15.75
N ILE A 267 3.85 -6.97 16.82
CA ILE A 267 2.49 -7.42 17.13
C ILE A 267 1.58 -6.21 17.42
N LEU A 268 2.04 -5.26 18.23
CA LEU A 268 1.24 -4.08 18.59
C LEU A 268 0.96 -3.18 17.39
N VAL A 269 1.97 -2.91 16.54
CA VAL A 269 1.75 -2.13 15.31
C VAL A 269 0.76 -2.86 14.41
N GLY A 270 0.91 -4.16 14.19
CA GLY A 270 0.01 -4.96 13.37
C GLY A 270 -1.43 -4.93 13.88
N LEU A 271 -1.64 -5.20 15.16
CA LEU A 271 -2.98 -5.24 15.75
C LEU A 271 -3.62 -3.86 15.87
N PHE A 272 -2.96 -2.91 16.53
CA PHE A 272 -3.57 -1.60 16.82
C PHE A 272 -3.66 -0.74 15.56
N SER A 273 -2.56 -0.55 14.83
CA SER A 273 -2.57 0.29 13.64
C SER A 273 -3.20 -0.40 12.43
N GLY A 274 -2.93 -1.70 12.23
CA GLY A 274 -3.45 -2.46 11.11
C GLY A 274 -4.97 -2.61 11.15
N LEU A 275 -5.53 -3.11 12.26
CA LEU A 275 -6.98 -3.28 12.39
C LEU A 275 -7.72 -1.93 12.43
N ALA A 276 -7.17 -0.93 13.12
CA ALA A 276 -7.76 0.41 13.14
C ALA A 276 -7.87 1.02 11.75
N SER A 277 -6.83 0.84 10.90
CA SER A 277 -6.83 1.32 9.52
C SER A 277 -7.90 0.62 8.67
N ILE A 278 -8.10 -0.70 8.84
CA ILE A 278 -9.15 -1.44 8.11
C ILE A 278 -10.53 -0.88 8.47
N VAL A 279 -10.83 -0.76 9.77
CA VAL A 279 -12.11 -0.23 10.25
C VAL A 279 -12.30 1.23 9.83
N GLY A 280 -11.24 2.04 9.92
CA GLY A 280 -11.24 3.44 9.50
C GLY A 280 -11.52 3.63 8.01
N ALA A 281 -10.92 2.79 7.15
CA ALA A 281 -11.16 2.83 5.70
C ALA A 281 -12.61 2.49 5.34
N LEU A 282 -13.18 1.46 5.95
CA LEU A 282 -14.58 1.08 5.74
C LEU A 282 -15.54 2.17 6.23
N PHE A 283 -15.27 2.70 7.43
CA PHE A 283 -16.09 3.76 8.03
C PHE A 283 -16.03 5.05 7.20
N SER A 284 -14.85 5.45 6.73
CA SER A 284 -14.69 6.67 5.91
C SER A 284 -15.41 6.56 4.57
N GLY A 285 -15.39 5.38 3.93
CA GLY A 285 -16.15 5.14 2.70
C GLY A 285 -17.65 5.29 2.93
N TRP A 286 -18.19 4.62 3.95
CA TRP A 286 -19.60 4.72 4.33
C TRP A 286 -20.01 6.16 4.68
N LEU A 287 -19.20 6.86 5.49
CA LEU A 287 -19.47 8.25 5.89
C LEU A 287 -19.45 9.18 4.67
N CYS A 288 -18.47 9.00 3.80
CA CYS A 288 -18.33 9.78 2.57
C CYS A 288 -19.54 9.60 1.66
N ASP A 289 -19.97 8.36 1.41
CA ASP A 289 -21.13 8.07 0.55
C ASP A 289 -22.40 8.74 1.10
N ARG A 290 -22.61 8.66 2.42
CA ARG A 290 -23.78 9.25 3.07
C ARG A 290 -23.79 10.80 3.01
N LEU A 291 -22.63 11.43 3.22
CA LEU A 291 -22.51 12.88 3.22
C LEU A 291 -22.46 13.44 1.79
N ALA A 292 -21.83 12.75 0.84
CA ALA A 292 -21.74 13.17 -0.54
C ALA A 292 -23.10 13.18 -1.26
N GLN A 293 -24.11 12.42 -0.77
CA GLN A 293 -25.49 12.52 -1.23
C GLN A 293 -26.10 13.90 -0.95
N ARG A 294 -25.64 14.62 0.09
CA ARG A 294 -26.12 15.97 0.43
C ARG A 294 -25.30 17.06 -0.27
N ASP A 295 -24.00 16.91 -0.32
CA ASP A 295 -23.07 17.83 -0.99
C ASP A 295 -21.82 17.05 -1.43
N ALA A 296 -21.52 17.07 -2.73
CA ALA A 296 -20.34 16.41 -3.31
C ALA A 296 -19.01 16.89 -2.68
N ARG A 297 -18.97 18.06 -2.08
CA ARG A 297 -17.78 18.59 -1.37
C ARG A 297 -17.32 17.69 -0.24
N TRP A 298 -18.19 16.86 0.32
CA TRP A 298 -17.84 15.93 1.39
C TRP A 298 -16.88 14.83 0.95
N GLN A 299 -16.72 14.60 -0.35
CA GLN A 299 -15.66 13.72 -0.86
C GLN A 299 -14.24 14.26 -0.53
N LEU A 300 -14.12 15.57 -0.31
CA LEU A 300 -12.89 16.18 0.21
C LEU A 300 -13.01 16.57 1.70
N GLY A 301 -14.23 16.82 2.19
CA GLY A 301 -14.50 17.15 3.59
C GLY A 301 -14.17 16.01 4.55
N VAL A 302 -14.49 14.76 4.20
CA VAL A 302 -14.16 13.57 5.02
C VAL A 302 -12.66 13.39 5.18
N PRO A 303 -11.82 13.44 4.13
CA PRO A 303 -10.36 13.49 4.26
C PRO A 303 -9.85 14.61 5.18
N ILE A 304 -10.35 15.83 5.00
CA ILE A 304 -9.93 16.97 5.84
C ILE A 304 -10.24 16.69 7.32
N LEU A 305 -11.47 16.25 7.62
CA LEU A 305 -11.86 15.92 8.99
C LEU A 305 -10.98 14.82 9.58
N GLY A 306 -10.74 13.75 8.82
CA GLY A 306 -9.86 12.65 9.23
C GLY A 306 -8.45 13.14 9.58
N LEU A 307 -7.85 13.97 8.72
CA LEU A 307 -6.51 14.50 8.94
C LEU A 307 -6.43 15.46 10.11
N CYS A 308 -7.46 16.32 10.32
CA CYS A 308 -7.53 17.23 11.45
C CYS A 308 -7.58 16.50 12.80
N ILE A 309 -8.17 15.30 12.85
CA ILE A 309 -8.20 14.46 14.05
C ILE A 309 -6.95 13.58 14.15
N ALA A 310 -6.49 13.01 13.03
CA ALA A 310 -5.32 12.14 13.00
C ALA A 310 -4.05 12.88 13.46
N LEU A 311 -3.84 14.11 13.00
CA LEU A 311 -2.63 14.88 13.31
C LEU A 311 -2.41 15.06 14.82
N PRO A 312 -3.33 15.60 15.63
CA PRO A 312 -3.13 15.70 17.07
C PRO A 312 -2.99 14.34 17.75
N CYS A 313 -3.74 13.32 17.33
CA CYS A 313 -3.59 11.97 17.87
C CYS A 313 -2.19 11.41 17.59
N GLY A 314 -1.66 11.61 16.38
CA GLY A 314 -0.32 11.19 16.03
C GLY A 314 0.78 11.95 16.78
N VAL A 315 0.60 13.27 16.98
CA VAL A 315 1.51 14.08 17.81
C VAL A 315 1.53 13.56 19.24
N ILE A 316 0.38 13.29 19.83
CA ILE A 316 0.30 12.73 21.19
C ILE A 316 0.94 11.34 21.23
N TYR A 317 0.67 10.48 20.24
CA TYR A 317 1.29 9.15 20.12
C TYR A 317 2.80 9.22 20.17
N LEU A 318 3.41 10.10 19.37
CA LEU A 318 4.86 10.24 19.28
C LEU A 318 5.46 10.90 20.54
N GLN A 319 4.75 11.82 21.17
CA GLN A 319 5.21 12.55 22.36
C GLN A 319 4.88 11.83 23.68
N TYR A 320 4.14 10.73 23.63
CA TYR A 320 3.71 10.05 24.86
C TYR A 320 4.91 9.54 25.65
N PRO A 321 4.95 9.77 26.99
CA PRO A 321 6.05 9.35 27.83
C PRO A 321 6.27 7.84 27.79
N ALA A 322 7.53 7.41 27.74
CA ALA A 322 7.90 6.02 27.89
C ALA A 322 7.64 5.51 29.32
N GLY A 323 7.56 4.19 29.49
CA GLY A 323 7.44 3.56 30.80
C GLY A 323 6.02 3.43 31.35
N GLN A 324 5.00 3.88 30.62
CA GLN A 324 3.59 3.70 31.00
C GLN A 324 2.95 2.59 30.15
N PHE A 325 2.54 1.49 30.77
CA PHE A 325 2.03 0.30 30.10
C PHE A 325 0.75 -0.22 30.72
N TRP A 326 -0.16 -0.70 29.86
CA TRP A 326 -1.19 -1.66 30.27
C TRP A 326 -0.66 -3.07 30.14
N GLN A 327 -1.00 -3.94 31.04
CA GLN A 327 -0.72 -5.37 30.92
C GLN A 327 -1.95 -6.06 30.32
N LEU A 328 -1.82 -6.52 29.07
CA LEU A 328 -2.85 -7.31 28.38
C LEU A 328 -2.32 -8.75 28.20
N GLY A 329 -2.52 -9.58 29.22
CA GLY A 329 -1.94 -10.92 29.28
C GLY A 329 -0.40 -10.85 29.25
N PRO A 330 0.26 -11.51 28.28
CA PRO A 330 1.73 -11.51 28.19
C PRO A 330 2.31 -10.24 27.50
N LEU A 331 1.46 -9.30 27.05
CA LEU A 331 1.88 -8.13 26.30
C LEU A 331 1.88 -6.89 27.19
N ASN A 332 3.00 -6.17 27.21
CA ASN A 332 3.11 -4.82 27.75
C ASN A 332 2.73 -3.81 26.65
N VAL A 333 1.56 -3.21 26.76
CA VAL A 333 1.03 -2.28 25.77
C VAL A 333 1.27 -0.84 26.24
N PRO A 334 2.14 -0.05 25.58
CA PRO A 334 2.31 1.35 25.92
C PRO A 334 0.99 2.11 25.85
N HIS A 335 0.72 3.00 26.78
CA HIS A 335 -0.48 3.85 26.75
C HIS A 335 -0.55 4.68 25.45
N ALA A 336 0.59 5.00 24.86
CA ALA A 336 0.72 5.63 23.54
C ALA A 336 -0.11 4.90 22.44
N MET A 337 -0.28 3.56 22.55
CA MET A 337 -0.98 2.78 21.53
C MET A 337 -2.46 3.13 21.38
N ALA A 338 -3.11 3.72 22.40
CA ALA A 338 -4.45 4.26 22.26
C ALA A 338 -4.50 5.39 21.21
N PHE A 339 -3.50 6.26 21.22
CA PHE A 339 -3.39 7.36 20.26
C PHE A 339 -2.92 6.87 18.89
N SER A 340 -2.09 5.83 18.83
CA SER A 340 -1.75 5.14 17.58
C SER A 340 -2.98 4.53 16.89
N LEU A 341 -3.90 3.93 17.66
CA LEU A 341 -5.16 3.41 17.15
C LEU A 341 -6.02 4.52 16.53
N LEU A 342 -6.20 5.63 17.24
CA LEU A 342 -6.96 6.79 16.75
C LEU A 342 -6.27 7.42 15.53
N PHE A 343 -4.96 7.61 15.59
CA PHE A 343 -4.17 8.10 14.46
C PHE A 343 -4.36 7.24 13.21
N SER A 344 -4.28 5.92 13.35
CA SER A 344 -4.42 4.98 12.24
C SER A 344 -5.85 4.90 11.72
N PHE A 345 -6.86 4.98 12.60
CA PHE A 345 -8.26 4.99 12.23
C PHE A 345 -8.62 6.22 11.40
N PHE A 346 -8.25 7.40 11.85
CA PHE A 346 -8.58 8.67 11.17
C PHE A 346 -7.62 8.96 10.01
N GLY A 347 -6.36 8.55 10.11
CA GLY A 347 -5.32 8.81 9.14
C GLY A 347 -5.55 8.17 7.77
N VAL A 348 -6.40 7.14 7.69
CA VAL A 348 -6.75 6.44 6.44
C VAL A 348 -8.00 6.99 5.75
N TRP A 349 -8.72 7.95 6.36
CA TRP A 349 -10.00 8.47 5.86
C TRP A 349 -9.93 9.17 4.49
N TRP A 350 -8.75 9.41 3.99
CA TRP A 350 -8.53 10.01 2.68
C TRP A 350 -8.63 9.01 1.51
N THR A 351 -8.41 7.72 1.75
CA THR A 351 -8.21 6.74 0.68
C THR A 351 -9.43 6.61 -0.23
N ALA A 352 -10.52 6.01 0.23
CA ALA A 352 -11.72 5.81 -0.60
C ALA A 352 -12.31 7.13 -1.15
N PRO A 353 -12.46 8.21 -0.34
CA PRO A 353 -12.98 9.48 -0.83
C PRO A 353 -12.12 10.12 -1.92
N SER A 354 -10.77 10.07 -1.82
CA SER A 354 -9.89 10.63 -2.84
C SER A 354 -10.00 9.90 -4.17
N TYR A 355 -10.07 8.56 -4.17
CA TYR A 355 -10.29 7.79 -5.40
C TYR A 355 -11.66 8.10 -6.03
N ALA A 356 -12.71 8.24 -5.22
CA ALA A 356 -14.03 8.65 -5.69
C ALA A 356 -14.00 10.05 -6.32
N ALA A 357 -13.36 11.01 -5.64
CA ALA A 357 -13.22 12.38 -6.14
C ALA A 357 -12.43 12.44 -7.46
N LEU A 358 -11.30 11.72 -7.55
CA LEU A 358 -10.48 11.68 -8.77
C LEU A 358 -11.23 11.06 -9.94
N THR A 359 -11.98 9.97 -9.72
CA THR A 359 -12.77 9.32 -10.77
C THR A 359 -13.94 10.17 -11.25
N ALA A 360 -14.49 11.05 -10.41
CA ALA A 360 -15.53 12.01 -10.79
C ALA A 360 -15.00 13.16 -11.69
N LEU A 361 -13.69 13.44 -11.63
CA LEU A 361 -13.04 14.52 -12.39
C LEU A 361 -12.62 14.12 -13.80
N VAL A 362 -12.64 12.83 -14.14
CA VAL A 362 -12.18 12.33 -15.45
C VAL A 362 -13.25 11.49 -16.14
N SER A 363 -13.27 11.54 -17.47
CA SER A 363 -14.17 10.72 -18.29
C SER A 363 -13.89 9.21 -18.10
N SER A 364 -14.90 8.37 -18.32
CA SER A 364 -14.85 6.93 -18.03
C SER A 364 -13.67 6.21 -18.69
N HIS A 365 -13.36 6.54 -19.94
CA HIS A 365 -12.26 5.93 -20.71
C HIS A 365 -10.86 6.33 -20.23
N ARG A 366 -10.72 7.44 -19.46
CA ARG A 366 -9.43 7.93 -18.93
C ARG A 366 -9.19 7.63 -17.46
N ARG A 367 -10.20 7.09 -16.74
CA ARG A 367 -10.12 6.82 -15.28
C ARG A 367 -8.94 5.94 -14.93
N THR A 368 -8.71 4.89 -15.69
CA THR A 368 -7.61 3.95 -15.45
C THR A 368 -6.25 4.64 -15.53
N THR A 369 -6.01 5.45 -16.57
CA THR A 369 -4.76 6.18 -16.76
C THR A 369 -4.56 7.23 -15.66
N ALA A 370 -5.62 7.97 -15.31
CA ALA A 370 -5.57 8.98 -14.26
C ALA A 370 -5.24 8.38 -12.89
N LEU A 371 -5.88 7.27 -12.53
CA LEU A 371 -5.59 6.56 -11.29
C LEU A 371 -4.20 5.90 -11.29
N ALA A 372 -3.73 5.41 -12.44
CA ALA A 372 -2.38 4.89 -12.56
C ALA A 372 -1.32 5.97 -12.30
N LEU A 373 -1.51 7.18 -12.83
CA LEU A 373 -0.63 8.32 -12.57
C LEU A 373 -0.67 8.77 -11.11
N TYR A 374 -1.86 8.82 -10.53
CA TYR A 374 -2.05 9.10 -9.11
C TYR A 374 -1.29 8.09 -8.24
N ASN A 375 -1.47 6.79 -8.50
CA ASN A 375 -0.78 5.72 -7.76
C ASN A 375 0.73 5.73 -7.98
N LEU A 376 1.19 6.06 -9.19
CA LEU A 376 2.62 6.23 -9.47
C LEU A 376 3.22 7.33 -8.59
N GLY A 377 2.58 8.50 -8.54
CA GLY A 377 3.01 9.60 -7.67
C GLY A 377 2.97 9.24 -6.19
N LEU A 378 1.88 8.57 -5.75
CA LEU A 378 1.73 8.09 -4.37
C LEU A 378 2.84 7.10 -3.99
N THR A 379 3.20 6.17 -4.89
CA THR A 379 4.25 5.18 -4.63
C THR A 379 5.63 5.81 -4.64
N MET A 380 5.93 6.68 -5.62
CA MET A 380 7.26 7.30 -5.74
C MET A 380 7.54 8.30 -4.62
N ILE A 381 6.60 9.22 -4.37
CA ILE A 381 6.76 10.26 -3.34
C ILE A 381 6.44 9.69 -1.96
N GLY A 382 5.32 8.99 -1.82
CA GLY A 382 4.92 8.40 -0.55
C GLY A 382 5.83 7.25 -0.16
N GLY A 383 5.72 6.13 -0.86
CA GLY A 383 6.44 4.90 -0.56
C GLY A 383 7.95 5.01 -0.73
N GLY A 384 8.42 5.84 -1.68
CA GLY A 384 9.85 6.03 -1.94
C GLY A 384 10.50 7.06 -1.00
N LEU A 385 10.07 8.32 -1.08
CA LEU A 385 10.73 9.41 -0.36
C LEU A 385 10.36 9.48 1.12
N GLY A 386 9.15 9.05 1.52
CA GLY A 386 8.72 9.11 2.93
C GLY A 386 9.68 8.39 3.88
N PRO A 387 9.89 7.08 3.74
CA PRO A 387 10.82 6.33 4.61
C PRO A 387 12.27 6.83 4.52
N LEU A 388 12.73 7.23 3.33
CA LEU A 388 14.07 7.79 3.14
C LEU A 388 14.24 9.09 3.92
N THR A 389 13.29 10.02 3.83
CA THR A 389 13.35 11.30 4.53
C THR A 389 13.34 11.12 6.06
N VAL A 390 12.53 10.19 6.58
CA VAL A 390 12.58 9.85 8.01
C VAL A 390 13.98 9.38 8.42
N GLY A 391 14.60 8.50 7.64
CA GLY A 391 15.96 8.02 7.90
C GLY A 391 17.00 9.15 7.86
N MET A 392 16.94 10.01 6.82
CA MET A 392 17.86 11.17 6.69
C MET A 392 17.72 12.14 7.86
N LEU A 393 16.50 12.46 8.26
CA LEU A 393 16.24 13.33 9.41
C LEU A 393 16.71 12.67 10.72
N SER A 394 16.52 11.35 10.87
CA SER A 394 16.99 10.62 12.05
C SER A 394 18.50 10.70 12.19
N ASP A 395 19.25 10.44 11.11
CA ASP A 395 20.72 10.56 11.13
C ASP A 395 21.15 12.00 11.41
N ALA A 396 20.53 13.00 10.79
CA ALA A 396 20.85 14.41 10.98
C ALA A 396 20.55 14.91 12.40
N LEU A 397 19.53 14.37 13.05
CA LEU A 397 19.11 14.75 14.40
C LEU A 397 19.80 13.94 15.51
N THR A 398 20.41 12.81 15.18
CA THR A 398 21.09 11.92 16.14
C THR A 398 22.16 12.64 16.98
N PRO A 399 23.01 13.55 16.44
CA PRO A 399 24.00 14.26 17.26
C PRO A 399 23.38 15.12 18.37
N ARG A 400 22.14 15.58 18.19
CA ARG A 400 21.44 16.46 19.16
C ARG A 400 20.51 15.69 20.07
N PHE A 401 19.82 14.67 19.58
CA PHE A 401 18.72 14.00 20.29
C PHE A 401 19.00 12.53 20.61
N GLY A 402 20.13 11.98 20.17
CA GLY A 402 20.49 10.58 20.43
C GLY A 402 19.40 9.60 19.98
N ALA A 403 18.98 8.71 20.86
CA ALA A 403 17.95 7.69 20.60
C ALA A 403 16.58 8.28 20.23
N GLU A 404 16.28 9.52 20.65
CA GLU A 404 15.03 10.20 20.37
C GLU A 404 14.99 10.88 18.97
N ALA A 405 16.08 10.85 18.23
CA ALA A 405 16.17 11.45 16.89
C ALA A 405 15.07 10.92 15.95
N LEU A 406 14.78 9.61 16.00
CA LEU A 406 13.71 9.00 15.20
C LEU A 406 12.33 9.58 15.56
N ARG A 407 12.02 9.81 16.82
CA ARG A 407 10.78 10.44 17.28
C ARG A 407 10.58 11.81 16.64
N TRP A 408 11.61 12.66 16.68
CA TRP A 408 11.56 14.00 16.08
C TRP A 408 11.46 13.97 14.56
N SER A 409 12.09 12.99 13.93
CA SER A 409 12.00 12.78 12.47
C SER A 409 10.58 12.40 12.05
N LEU A 410 9.95 11.48 12.77
CA LEU A 410 8.54 11.10 12.55
C LEU A 410 7.60 12.28 12.79
N MET A 411 7.87 13.08 13.83
CA MET A 411 7.12 14.30 14.12
C MET A 411 7.20 15.29 12.96
N ALA A 412 8.40 15.57 12.44
CA ALA A 412 8.59 16.49 11.33
C ALA A 412 7.83 16.04 10.08
N VAL A 413 7.91 14.76 9.74
CA VAL A 413 7.20 14.20 8.58
C VAL A 413 5.68 14.21 8.79
N MET A 414 5.19 14.02 10.01
CA MET A 414 3.77 14.04 10.34
C MET A 414 3.10 15.38 10.02
N PHE A 415 3.82 16.50 10.09
CA PHE A 415 3.27 17.82 9.73
C PHE A 415 2.84 17.91 8.25
N THR A 416 3.29 17.01 7.38
CA THR A 416 2.76 16.97 6.01
C THR A 416 1.28 16.60 5.96
N PHE A 417 0.70 16.02 7.02
CA PHE A 417 -0.76 15.82 7.13
C PHE A 417 -1.51 17.15 7.20
N ALA A 418 -0.96 18.17 7.89
CA ALA A 418 -1.53 19.51 7.88
C ALA A 418 -1.49 20.14 6.48
N LEU A 419 -0.34 19.99 5.78
CA LEU A 419 -0.21 20.47 4.40
C LEU A 419 -1.19 19.76 3.45
N ALA A 420 -1.41 18.47 3.66
CA ALA A 420 -2.38 17.69 2.89
C ALA A 420 -3.83 18.16 3.16
N ALA A 421 -4.20 18.42 4.42
CA ALA A 421 -5.50 18.96 4.75
C ALA A 421 -5.72 20.35 4.10
N LEU A 422 -4.70 21.20 4.09
CA LEU A 422 -4.72 22.48 3.37
C LEU A 422 -4.85 22.29 1.85
N ALA A 423 -4.16 21.31 1.27
CA ALA A 423 -4.27 21.01 -0.16
C ALA A 423 -5.68 20.52 -0.54
N PHE A 424 -6.31 19.66 0.29
CA PHE A 424 -7.72 19.29 0.08
C PHE A 424 -8.66 20.48 0.24
N ALA A 425 -8.46 21.33 1.26
CA ALA A 425 -9.25 22.54 1.44
C ALA A 425 -9.12 23.50 0.24
N TRP A 426 -7.90 23.62 -0.30
CA TRP A 426 -7.64 24.38 -1.52
C TRP A 426 -8.32 23.79 -2.76
N ALA A 427 -8.48 22.46 -2.81
CA ALA A 427 -9.17 21.75 -3.89
C ALA A 427 -10.71 21.96 -3.85
N LEU A 428 -11.32 22.22 -2.69
CA LEU A 428 -12.79 22.25 -2.50
C LEU A 428 -13.53 23.11 -3.53
N LYS A 429 -13.08 24.37 -3.73
CA LYS A 429 -13.74 25.29 -4.67
C LYS A 429 -13.63 24.80 -6.12
N SER A 430 -12.45 24.35 -6.53
CA SER A 430 -12.22 23.86 -7.90
C SER A 430 -12.93 22.53 -8.16
N TYR A 431 -12.99 21.66 -7.14
CA TYR A 431 -13.71 20.40 -7.19
C TYR A 431 -15.22 20.61 -7.35
N ALA A 432 -15.83 21.44 -6.48
CA ALA A 432 -17.26 21.75 -6.54
C ALA A 432 -17.66 22.32 -7.90
N LYS A 433 -16.84 23.24 -8.46
CA LYS A 433 -17.08 23.79 -9.80
C LYS A 433 -17.00 22.72 -10.89
N ALA A 434 -16.01 21.83 -10.82
CA ALA A 434 -15.81 20.81 -11.84
C ALA A 434 -16.90 19.72 -11.84
N VAL A 435 -17.45 19.38 -10.67
CA VAL A 435 -18.53 18.38 -10.53
C VAL A 435 -19.90 18.97 -10.86
N ALA A 436 -20.11 20.28 -10.64
CA ALA A 436 -21.39 20.96 -10.97
C ALA A 436 -21.57 21.24 -12.47
N THR A 437 -20.50 21.19 -13.27
CA THR A 437 -20.57 21.40 -14.73
C THR A 437 -20.91 20.08 -15.41
N PRO A 438 -22.06 19.91 -16.08
CA PRO A 438 -22.40 18.70 -16.83
C PRO A 438 -21.32 18.46 -17.90
N ARG A 439 -20.78 17.25 -17.98
CA ARG A 439 -19.83 16.81 -19.02
C ARG A 439 -20.54 15.99 -20.10
#